data_edd088cf4b040eafbdbe56c3e80ba449
#
_entry.id   edd088cf4b040eafbdbe56c3e80ba449
#
_cell.length_a   1.000
_cell.length_b   1.000
_cell.length_c   1.000
_cell.angle_alpha   90.00
_cell.angle_beta   90.00
_cell.angle_gamma   90.00
#
_symmetry.space_group_name_H-M   'P 1'
#
loop_
_entity.id
_entity.type
_entity.pdbx_description
1 polymer ?
#
loop_
_entity_poly.entity_id
_entity_poly.type
_entity_poly.pdbx_seq_one_letter_code
_entity_poly.pdbx_strand_id
1 'polypeptide(L)'
;SAVYERASSVQDESEDGEKNFLSTYQNIAVTLPEGWNATKDEKIQCSFVSEDGESLEISYREGMAKVVLMDFPENEESAEKLLYPNEITGENSISDFVVKTVNEGKSKESFFYRFWVKNSLQIPTAFFCGVKTENEGYQIIWKKGSGSNDTQQIVPEILESLQFPDNELLTETFQTACQEQKRALEAENNSDGVKKQKGKKTVTCISPVNVRTEPNISTSQVLGALTTGEEVEMLGKENGWYKISYEGKTAYVYEDYVKEKEN
;
A
#
# COMPACT_ATOMS: atom_id res chain seq x y z
N SER A 1 -16.27 -37.65 22.64
CA SER A 1 -16.01 -36.63 21.61
C SER A 1 -16.10 -35.26 22.27
N ALA A 2 -14.96 -34.63 22.56
CA ALA A 2 -14.94 -33.29 23.08
C ALA A 2 -15.31 -32.34 21.94
N VAL A 3 -16.46 -31.69 22.04
CA VAL A 3 -16.82 -30.54 21.19
C VAL A 3 -15.99 -29.39 21.69
N TYR A 4 -14.92 -29.07 20.95
CA TYR A 4 -14.22 -27.80 21.14
C TYR A 4 -15.16 -26.70 20.61
N GLU A 5 -15.80 -25.98 21.52
CA GLU A 5 -16.41 -24.69 21.17
C GLU A 5 -15.31 -23.81 20.59
N ARG A 6 -15.48 -23.37 19.34
CA ARG A 6 -14.66 -22.37 18.69
C ARG A 6 -14.65 -21.14 19.59
N ALA A 7 -13.54 -20.85 20.24
CA ALA A 7 -13.33 -19.54 20.77
C ALA A 7 -13.36 -18.57 19.57
N SER A 8 -14.38 -17.72 19.50
CA SER A 8 -14.44 -16.66 18.53
C SER A 8 -13.19 -15.79 18.71
N SER A 9 -12.54 -15.41 17.60
CA SER A 9 -11.50 -14.39 17.59
C SER A 9 -11.99 -13.19 18.41
N VAL A 10 -11.20 -12.80 19.42
CA VAL A 10 -11.59 -11.69 20.31
C VAL A 10 -11.55 -10.42 19.48
N GLN A 11 -12.70 -9.84 19.22
CA GLN A 11 -12.84 -8.49 18.67
C GLN A 11 -13.26 -7.60 19.82
N ASP A 12 -12.33 -6.76 20.25
CA ASP A 12 -12.60 -5.69 21.22
C ASP A 12 -12.65 -4.36 20.44
N GLU A 13 -13.77 -3.68 20.49
CA GLU A 13 -14.01 -2.44 19.74
C GLU A 13 -13.64 -1.26 20.62
N SER A 14 -12.74 -0.39 20.16
CA SER A 14 -12.38 0.85 20.82
C SER A 14 -13.42 1.95 20.59
N GLU A 15 -13.37 3.03 21.39
CA GLU A 15 -14.25 4.20 21.24
C GLU A 15 -14.14 4.88 19.86
N ASP A 16 -13.01 4.68 19.14
CA ASP A 16 -12.72 5.24 17.82
C ASP A 16 -13.15 4.31 16.66
N GLY A 17 -13.91 3.24 16.93
CA GLY A 17 -14.35 2.28 15.91
C GLY A 17 -13.27 1.32 15.42
N GLU A 18 -12.06 1.39 15.97
CA GLU A 18 -10.99 0.43 15.70
C GLU A 18 -11.26 -0.91 16.37
N LYS A 19 -10.89 -2.00 15.69
CA LYS A 19 -11.09 -3.37 16.18
C LYS A 19 -9.76 -4.07 16.39
N ASN A 20 -9.55 -4.58 17.59
CA ASN A 20 -8.43 -5.47 17.88
C ASN A 20 -8.80 -6.90 17.52
N PHE A 21 -8.07 -7.48 16.59
CA PHE A 21 -8.24 -8.86 16.17
C PHE A 21 -7.06 -9.71 16.66
N LEU A 22 -7.37 -10.83 17.29
CA LEU A 22 -6.40 -11.86 17.65
C LEU A 22 -6.81 -13.15 16.96
N SER A 23 -5.98 -13.68 16.06
CA SER A 23 -6.24 -14.96 15.43
C SER A 23 -6.16 -16.10 16.44
N THR A 24 -7.15 -17.00 16.37
CA THR A 24 -7.18 -18.21 17.19
C THR A 24 -6.16 -19.26 16.73
N TYR A 25 -5.75 -19.21 15.47
CA TYR A 25 -4.95 -20.26 14.83
C TYR A 25 -3.53 -19.86 14.48
N GLN A 26 -3.29 -18.59 14.19
CA GLN A 26 -2.01 -18.12 13.63
C GLN A 26 -1.16 -17.33 14.61
N ASN A 27 -1.65 -17.11 15.82
CA ASN A 27 -0.96 -16.28 16.79
C ASN A 27 -0.55 -14.89 16.20
N ILE A 28 -1.49 -14.26 15.52
CA ILE A 28 -1.36 -12.93 14.94
C ILE A 28 -2.32 -12.01 15.64
N ALA A 29 -1.83 -10.86 16.06
CA ALA A 29 -2.65 -9.75 16.52
C ALA A 29 -2.55 -8.57 15.55
N VAL A 30 -3.67 -7.95 15.23
CA VAL A 30 -3.75 -6.79 14.35
C VAL A 30 -4.86 -5.86 14.80
N THR A 31 -4.64 -4.55 14.67
CA THR A 31 -5.68 -3.54 14.87
C THR A 31 -6.22 -3.12 13.51
N LEU A 32 -7.52 -3.28 13.32
CA LEU A 32 -8.22 -2.93 12.11
C LEU A 32 -8.85 -1.55 12.26
N PRO A 33 -8.68 -0.63 11.29
CA PRO A 33 -9.38 0.64 11.27
C PRO A 33 -10.91 0.47 11.18
N GLU A 34 -11.64 1.55 11.43
CA GLU A 34 -13.07 1.58 11.20
C GLU A 34 -13.43 1.13 9.76
N GLY A 35 -14.50 0.38 9.62
CA GLY A 35 -14.97 -0.15 8.33
C GLY A 35 -14.28 -1.44 7.86
N TRP A 36 -13.28 -1.93 8.58
CA TRP A 36 -12.64 -3.21 8.30
C TRP A 36 -13.24 -4.34 9.13
N ASN A 37 -13.40 -5.51 8.52
CA ASN A 37 -13.92 -6.70 9.18
C ASN A 37 -13.11 -7.95 8.82
N ALA A 38 -12.93 -8.84 9.81
CA ALA A 38 -12.39 -10.16 9.56
C ALA A 38 -13.42 -11.04 8.85
N THR A 39 -13.04 -11.66 7.75
CA THR A 39 -13.88 -12.57 6.96
C THR A 39 -13.45 -14.02 7.09
N LYS A 40 -12.20 -14.27 7.49
CA LYS A 40 -11.63 -15.61 7.61
C LYS A 40 -10.59 -15.64 8.73
N ASP A 41 -10.68 -16.65 9.57
CA ASP A 41 -9.68 -16.99 10.58
C ASP A 41 -9.47 -18.51 10.56
N GLU A 42 -8.44 -18.95 9.84
CA GLU A 42 -8.10 -20.34 9.65
C GLU A 42 -6.62 -20.58 9.99
N LYS A 43 -6.25 -21.84 10.15
CA LYS A 43 -4.89 -22.25 10.54
C LYS A 43 -3.77 -21.67 9.68
N ILE A 44 -4.05 -21.49 8.39
CA ILE A 44 -3.03 -21.04 7.41
C ILE A 44 -3.32 -19.69 6.82
N GLN A 45 -4.48 -19.08 7.11
CA GLN A 45 -4.89 -17.82 6.50
C GLN A 45 -5.90 -17.05 7.35
N CYS A 46 -5.66 -15.77 7.53
CA CYS A 46 -6.63 -14.77 7.97
C CYS A 46 -6.95 -13.83 6.81
N SER A 47 -8.21 -13.44 6.69
CA SER A 47 -8.64 -12.49 5.66
C SER A 47 -9.51 -11.40 6.26
N PHE A 48 -9.34 -10.20 5.74
CA PHE A 48 -10.03 -8.99 6.16
C PHE A 48 -10.51 -8.23 4.94
N VAL A 49 -11.63 -7.54 5.05
CA VAL A 49 -12.17 -6.67 4.01
C VAL A 49 -12.61 -5.35 4.59
N SER A 50 -12.47 -4.28 3.82
CA SER A 50 -13.05 -2.98 4.14
C SER A 50 -14.43 -2.82 3.51
N GLU A 51 -15.19 -1.83 3.97
CA GLU A 51 -16.46 -1.44 3.35
C GLU A 51 -16.28 -0.98 1.90
N ASP A 52 -15.11 -0.43 1.55
CA ASP A 52 -14.75 0.00 0.20
C ASP A 52 -14.25 -1.13 -0.70
N GLY A 53 -14.30 -2.36 -0.23
CA GLY A 53 -13.92 -3.55 -1.01
C GLY A 53 -12.43 -3.83 -1.07
N GLU A 54 -11.61 -3.15 -0.25
CA GLU A 54 -10.20 -3.53 -0.07
C GLU A 54 -10.11 -4.89 0.62
N SER A 55 -9.08 -5.64 0.30
CA SER A 55 -8.81 -6.93 0.95
C SER A 55 -7.40 -6.97 1.53
N LEU A 56 -7.27 -7.65 2.65
CA LEU A 56 -6.01 -7.99 3.28
C LEU A 56 -6.00 -9.47 3.61
N GLU A 57 -5.01 -10.19 3.11
CA GLU A 57 -4.79 -11.60 3.41
C GLU A 57 -3.47 -11.78 4.12
N ILE A 58 -3.47 -12.55 5.20
CA ILE A 58 -2.27 -12.95 5.94
C ILE A 58 -2.20 -14.47 5.92
N SER A 59 -1.20 -15.01 5.23
CA SER A 59 -0.93 -16.44 5.14
C SER A 59 0.20 -16.83 6.08
N TYR A 60 0.08 -18.00 6.69
CA TYR A 60 1.06 -18.54 7.64
C TYR A 60 1.54 -19.93 7.23
N ARG A 61 2.82 -20.18 7.45
CA ARG A 61 3.41 -21.53 7.35
C ARG A 61 4.32 -21.77 8.53
N GLU A 62 4.24 -23.00 9.05
CA GLU A 62 5.06 -23.49 10.16
C GLU A 62 5.78 -24.77 9.75
N GLY A 63 7.05 -24.86 10.11
CA GLY A 63 7.94 -25.95 9.77
C GLY A 63 8.80 -25.66 8.53
N MET A 64 10.09 -26.03 8.61
CA MET A 64 11.09 -25.76 7.58
C MET A 64 10.65 -26.20 6.18
N ALA A 65 10.07 -27.40 6.05
CA ALA A 65 9.62 -27.94 4.77
C ALA A 65 8.50 -27.11 4.11
N LYS A 66 7.69 -26.44 4.90
CA LYS A 66 6.61 -25.57 4.40
C LYS A 66 7.07 -24.14 4.15
N VAL A 67 7.97 -23.65 4.99
CA VAL A 67 8.53 -22.30 4.87
C VAL A 67 9.39 -22.18 3.62
N VAL A 68 10.14 -23.21 3.27
CA VAL A 68 10.98 -23.22 2.05
C VAL A 68 10.16 -23.15 0.77
N LEU A 69 8.88 -23.55 0.82
CA LEU A 69 7.94 -23.48 -0.31
C LEU A 69 7.21 -22.14 -0.42
N MET A 70 7.38 -21.24 0.55
CA MET A 70 6.82 -19.91 0.46
C MET A 70 7.55 -19.10 -0.60
N ASP A 71 6.78 -18.32 -1.36
CA ASP A 71 7.32 -17.38 -2.33
C ASP A 71 7.96 -16.19 -1.60
N PHE A 72 9.28 -16.16 -1.58
CA PHE A 72 10.08 -15.07 -1.01
C PHE A 72 10.99 -14.51 -2.10
N PRO A 73 10.63 -13.38 -2.71
CA PRO A 73 11.45 -12.80 -3.78
C PRO A 73 12.74 -12.22 -3.22
N GLU A 74 13.85 -12.52 -3.90
CA GLU A 74 15.17 -12.00 -3.57
C GLU A 74 15.50 -10.71 -4.32
N ASN A 75 14.75 -10.42 -5.39
CA ASN A 75 14.92 -9.25 -6.25
C ASN A 75 13.61 -8.92 -6.99
N GLU A 76 13.58 -7.81 -7.72
CA GLU A 76 12.41 -7.36 -8.47
C GLU A 76 11.95 -8.37 -9.53
N GLU A 77 12.87 -9.03 -10.23
CA GLU A 77 12.55 -10.04 -11.25
C GLU A 77 11.80 -11.23 -10.63
N SER A 78 12.26 -11.73 -9.49
CA SER A 78 11.56 -12.82 -8.78
C SER A 78 10.25 -12.35 -8.16
N ALA A 79 10.14 -11.08 -7.76
CA ALA A 79 8.90 -10.48 -7.27
C ALA A 79 7.84 -10.37 -8.37
N GLU A 80 8.21 -10.06 -9.60
CA GLU A 80 7.29 -10.03 -10.73
C GLU A 80 6.57 -11.37 -10.94
N LYS A 81 7.22 -12.49 -10.64
CA LYS A 81 6.61 -13.82 -10.73
C LYS A 81 5.46 -14.04 -9.75
N LEU A 82 5.45 -13.32 -8.64
CA LEU A 82 4.34 -13.36 -7.67
C LEU A 82 3.07 -12.69 -8.21
N LEU A 83 3.19 -11.83 -9.21
CA LEU A 83 2.08 -11.07 -9.77
C LEU A 83 1.18 -11.94 -10.64
N TYR A 84 1.75 -12.89 -11.37
CA TYR A 84 1.04 -13.69 -12.36
C TYR A 84 -0.14 -14.52 -11.81
N PRO A 85 -0.02 -15.20 -10.65
CA PRO A 85 -1.16 -15.96 -10.10
C PRO A 85 -2.26 -15.06 -9.53
N ASN A 86 -1.97 -13.77 -9.33
CA ASN A 86 -2.84 -12.81 -8.65
C ASN A 86 -3.56 -11.85 -9.60
N GLU A 87 -3.69 -12.20 -10.88
CA GLU A 87 -4.42 -11.43 -11.92
C GLU A 87 -3.85 -10.01 -12.18
N ILE A 88 -2.58 -9.78 -11.92
CA ILE A 88 -1.96 -8.50 -12.19
C ILE A 88 -1.51 -8.50 -13.66
N THR A 89 -2.29 -7.85 -14.50
CA THR A 89 -2.07 -7.75 -15.95
C THR A 89 -0.90 -6.85 -16.32
N GLY A 90 -0.35 -7.00 -17.51
CA GLY A 90 0.93 -6.48 -17.98
C GLY A 90 1.14 -4.95 -18.02
N GLU A 91 0.21 -4.14 -17.49
CA GLU A 91 0.39 -2.69 -17.32
C GLU A 91 0.83 -2.29 -15.90
N ASN A 92 0.96 -3.26 -15.00
CA ASN A 92 1.34 -3.03 -13.62
C ASN A 92 2.85 -3.15 -13.44
N SER A 93 3.40 -2.31 -12.60
CA SER A 93 4.82 -2.27 -12.26
C SER A 93 5.05 -2.43 -10.76
N ILE A 94 6.18 -3.02 -10.41
CA ILE A 94 6.67 -3.08 -9.03
C ILE A 94 7.34 -1.76 -8.66
N SER A 95 7.07 -1.29 -7.45
CA SER A 95 7.65 -0.08 -6.87
C SER A 95 8.07 -0.33 -5.42
N ASP A 96 9.10 0.37 -5.00
CA ASP A 96 9.58 0.38 -3.61
C ASP A 96 9.94 -1.01 -3.07
N PHE A 97 10.59 -1.81 -3.91
CA PHE A 97 11.06 -3.14 -3.53
C PHE A 97 12.18 -3.05 -2.50
N VAL A 98 11.99 -3.76 -1.38
CA VAL A 98 12.97 -3.89 -0.30
C VAL A 98 13.09 -5.35 0.10
N VAL A 99 14.31 -5.81 0.25
CA VAL A 99 14.66 -7.11 0.85
C VAL A 99 15.70 -6.87 1.94
N LYS A 100 15.53 -7.52 3.08
CA LYS A 100 16.45 -7.45 4.21
C LYS A 100 16.65 -8.80 4.85
N THR A 101 17.87 -9.05 5.28
CA THR A 101 18.24 -10.13 6.19
C THR A 101 18.63 -9.53 7.53
N VAL A 102 17.99 -9.97 8.59
CA VAL A 102 18.27 -9.53 9.96
C VAL A 102 19.01 -10.66 10.67
N ASN A 103 20.07 -10.33 11.41
CA ASN A 103 20.92 -11.28 12.09
C ASN A 103 21.57 -12.32 11.16
N GLU A 104 22.01 -11.91 9.97
CA GLU A 104 22.65 -12.77 8.99
C GLU A 104 23.80 -13.59 9.60
N GLY A 105 23.80 -14.91 9.36
CA GLY A 105 24.81 -15.84 9.86
C GLY A 105 24.76 -16.12 11.38
N LYS A 106 23.72 -15.63 12.09
CA LYS A 106 23.51 -15.92 13.50
C LYS A 106 22.39 -16.94 13.69
N SER A 107 22.29 -17.51 14.91
CA SER A 107 21.32 -18.56 15.24
C SER A 107 19.84 -18.13 15.16
N LYS A 108 19.57 -16.84 14.93
CA LYS A 108 18.23 -16.26 14.79
C LYS A 108 18.22 -15.33 13.59
N GLU A 109 18.29 -15.89 12.41
CA GLU A 109 18.19 -15.16 11.16
C GLU A 109 16.74 -15.01 10.74
N SER A 110 16.36 -13.82 10.29
CA SER A 110 15.05 -13.57 9.70
C SER A 110 15.18 -12.81 8.39
N PHE A 111 14.22 -13.02 7.49
CA PHE A 111 14.15 -12.42 6.17
C PHE A 111 12.86 -11.63 6.05
N PHE A 112 12.96 -10.50 5.38
CA PHE A 112 11.84 -9.61 5.11
C PHE A 112 11.89 -9.13 3.67
N TYR A 113 10.72 -9.05 3.00
CA TYR A 113 10.56 -8.36 1.74
C TYR A 113 9.27 -7.53 1.74
N ARG A 114 9.25 -6.51 0.91
CA ARG A 114 8.03 -5.76 0.58
C ARG A 114 8.13 -5.09 -0.78
N PHE A 115 7.02 -4.87 -1.42
CA PHE A 115 6.90 -4.03 -2.60
C PHE A 115 5.45 -3.58 -2.82
N TRP A 116 5.29 -2.47 -3.51
CA TRP A 116 4.02 -2.02 -4.04
C TRP A 116 3.85 -2.46 -5.48
N VAL A 117 2.61 -2.67 -5.90
CA VAL A 117 2.21 -2.81 -7.30
C VAL A 117 1.44 -1.56 -7.66
N LYS A 118 1.85 -0.90 -8.74
CA LYS A 118 1.22 0.30 -9.26
C LYS A 118 0.73 0.05 -10.68
N ASN A 119 -0.44 0.60 -11.03
CA ASN A 119 -0.96 0.56 -12.39
C ASN A 119 -0.22 1.56 -13.30
N SER A 120 -0.61 1.66 -14.57
CA SER A 120 -0.03 2.60 -15.55
C SER A 120 -0.15 4.07 -15.14
N LEU A 121 -1.12 4.42 -14.29
CA LEU A 121 -1.31 5.76 -13.72
C LEU A 121 -0.51 5.98 -12.42
N GLN A 122 0.39 5.07 -12.06
CA GLN A 122 1.17 5.09 -10.82
C GLN A 122 0.32 5.07 -9.55
N ILE A 123 -0.89 4.53 -9.65
CA ILE A 123 -1.78 4.34 -8.49
C ILE A 123 -1.50 2.96 -7.88
N PRO A 124 -1.24 2.87 -6.56
CA PRO A 124 -1.06 1.59 -5.88
C PRO A 124 -2.33 0.74 -5.98
N THR A 125 -2.17 -0.49 -6.44
CA THR A 125 -3.25 -1.48 -6.59
C THR A 125 -3.09 -2.68 -5.69
N ALA A 126 -1.87 -2.97 -5.26
CA ALA A 126 -1.57 -4.03 -4.31
C ALA A 126 -0.29 -3.74 -3.52
N PHE A 127 -0.17 -4.39 -2.37
CA PHE A 127 1.02 -4.40 -1.54
C PHE A 127 1.33 -5.83 -1.13
N PHE A 128 2.58 -6.23 -1.31
CA PHE A 128 3.10 -7.54 -0.93
C PHE A 128 4.18 -7.37 0.12
N CYS A 129 4.09 -8.17 1.16
CA CYS A 129 5.06 -8.18 2.25
C CYS A 129 5.20 -9.60 2.78
N GLY A 130 6.39 -9.96 3.21
CA GLY A 130 6.62 -11.24 3.87
C GLY A 130 7.74 -11.14 4.90
N VAL A 131 7.60 -11.92 5.94
CA VAL A 131 8.61 -12.10 6.98
C VAL A 131 8.73 -13.57 7.32
N LYS A 132 9.93 -14.08 7.43
CA LYS A 132 10.17 -15.47 7.78
C LYS A 132 11.46 -15.68 8.58
N THR A 133 11.42 -16.76 9.36
CA THR A 133 12.61 -17.46 9.87
C THR A 133 12.77 -18.80 9.14
N GLU A 134 13.69 -19.63 9.56
CA GLU A 134 13.83 -21.01 9.03
C GLU A 134 12.57 -21.85 9.25
N ASN A 135 11.82 -21.64 10.35
CA ASN A 135 10.72 -22.49 10.80
C ASN A 135 9.33 -21.87 10.70
N GLU A 136 9.22 -20.58 10.51
CA GLU A 136 7.96 -19.88 10.46
C GLU A 136 7.99 -18.79 9.39
N GLY A 137 6.88 -18.55 8.74
CA GLY A 137 6.75 -17.48 7.77
C GLY A 137 5.34 -16.95 7.64
N TYR A 138 5.25 -15.66 7.40
CA TYR A 138 4.02 -14.93 7.11
C TYR A 138 4.17 -14.18 5.78
N GLN A 139 3.11 -14.25 4.99
CA GLN A 139 2.97 -13.46 3.77
C GLN A 139 1.70 -12.63 3.87
N ILE A 140 1.81 -11.36 3.54
CA ILE A 140 0.74 -10.38 3.66
C ILE A 140 0.51 -9.78 2.29
N ILE A 141 -0.73 -9.82 1.81
CA ILE A 141 -1.15 -9.27 0.54
C ILE A 141 -2.35 -8.37 0.76
N TRP A 142 -2.18 -7.09 0.43
CA TRP A 142 -3.27 -6.14 0.33
C TRP A 142 -3.61 -5.89 -1.13
N LYS A 143 -4.90 -5.79 -1.44
CA LYS A 143 -5.40 -5.41 -2.76
C LYS A 143 -6.40 -4.27 -2.63
N LYS A 144 -6.32 -3.33 -3.56
CA LYS A 144 -7.23 -2.19 -3.65
C LYS A 144 -8.64 -2.66 -4.03
N GLY A 145 -9.65 -2.08 -3.39
CA GLY A 145 -11.04 -2.22 -3.79
C GLY A 145 -11.44 -1.21 -4.89
N SER A 146 -12.63 -1.39 -5.43
CA SER A 146 -13.18 -0.55 -6.51
C SER A 146 -13.60 0.85 -6.06
N GLY A 147 -13.77 1.09 -4.75
CA GLY A 147 -14.31 2.34 -4.20
C GLY A 147 -13.31 3.24 -3.48
N SER A 148 -12.12 2.75 -3.19
CA SER A 148 -11.17 3.46 -2.34
C SER A 148 -10.28 4.43 -3.10
N ASN A 149 -10.23 5.68 -2.64
CA ASN A 149 -9.40 6.73 -3.24
C ASN A 149 -8.11 7.04 -2.48
N ASP A 150 -7.93 6.59 -1.22
CA ASP A 150 -6.79 7.05 -0.39
C ASP A 150 -6.30 5.98 0.60
N THR A 151 -5.96 4.81 0.09
CA THR A 151 -5.58 3.64 0.88
C THR A 151 -4.11 3.57 1.24
N GLN A 152 -3.26 4.44 0.70
CA GLN A 152 -1.81 4.43 0.94
C GLN A 152 -1.41 4.64 2.41
N GLN A 153 -2.27 5.29 3.21
CA GLN A 153 -2.02 5.53 4.64
C GLN A 153 -2.57 4.41 5.53
N ILE A 154 -3.68 3.79 5.13
CA ILE A 154 -4.36 2.76 5.93
C ILE A 154 -3.52 1.48 6.00
N VAL A 155 -2.88 1.07 4.90
CA VAL A 155 -2.04 -0.13 4.89
C VAL A 155 -0.86 -0.02 5.87
N PRO A 156 -0.08 1.06 5.88
CA PRO A 156 0.95 1.24 6.90
C PRO A 156 0.42 1.20 8.34
N GLU A 157 -0.73 1.78 8.61
CA GLU A 157 -1.34 1.76 9.95
C GLU A 157 -1.70 0.34 10.39
N ILE A 158 -2.34 -0.44 9.53
CA ILE A 158 -2.65 -1.85 9.82
C ILE A 158 -1.37 -2.64 10.04
N LEU A 159 -0.37 -2.46 9.18
CA LEU A 159 0.89 -3.19 9.26
C LEU A 159 1.71 -2.85 10.50
N GLU A 160 1.72 -1.58 10.94
CA GLU A 160 2.37 -1.16 12.20
C GLU A 160 1.76 -1.85 13.43
N SER A 161 0.47 -2.19 13.36
CA SER A 161 -0.23 -2.87 14.45
C SER A 161 0.01 -4.37 14.52
N LEU A 162 0.57 -4.97 13.45
CA LEU A 162 0.81 -6.40 13.39
C LEU A 162 1.81 -6.86 14.45
N GLN A 163 1.42 -7.88 15.20
CA GLN A 163 2.25 -8.54 16.19
C GLN A 163 2.15 -10.07 16.00
N PHE A 164 3.26 -10.71 16.24
CA PHE A 164 3.37 -12.17 16.28
C PHE A 164 3.68 -12.58 17.72
N PRO A 165 2.67 -12.79 18.60
CA PRO A 165 2.85 -12.87 20.05
C PRO A 165 3.84 -13.93 20.52
N ASP A 166 3.96 -15.04 19.79
CA ASP A 166 4.90 -16.12 20.12
C ASP A 166 6.24 -16.03 19.39
N ASN A 167 6.45 -14.98 18.59
CA ASN A 167 7.69 -14.78 17.84
C ASN A 167 8.14 -13.33 17.86
N GLU A 168 8.89 -13.00 18.89
CA GLU A 168 9.43 -11.65 19.10
C GLU A 168 10.35 -11.22 17.94
N LEU A 169 11.15 -12.13 17.40
CA LEU A 169 12.06 -11.82 16.28
C LEU A 169 11.31 -11.42 15.02
N LEU A 170 10.23 -12.11 14.67
CA LEU A 170 9.40 -11.74 13.52
C LEU A 170 8.70 -10.40 13.76
N THR A 171 8.19 -10.16 14.97
CA THR A 171 7.57 -8.89 15.35
C THR A 171 8.55 -7.74 15.22
N GLU A 172 9.74 -7.85 15.77
CA GLU A 172 10.78 -6.83 15.67
C GLU A 172 11.23 -6.58 14.24
N THR A 173 11.46 -7.64 13.46
CA THR A 173 11.86 -7.54 12.05
C THR A 173 10.82 -6.79 11.24
N PHE A 174 9.55 -7.13 11.43
CA PHE A 174 8.44 -6.52 10.71
C PHE A 174 8.24 -5.04 11.11
N GLN A 175 8.23 -4.76 12.40
CA GLN A 175 8.07 -3.39 12.91
C GLN A 175 9.22 -2.48 12.49
N THR A 176 10.46 -2.97 12.53
CA THR A 176 11.63 -2.21 12.05
C THR A 176 11.50 -1.86 10.57
N ALA A 177 11.10 -2.81 9.73
CA ALA A 177 10.91 -2.59 8.31
C ALA A 177 9.76 -1.58 8.02
N CYS A 178 8.67 -1.64 8.78
CA CYS A 178 7.58 -0.66 8.68
C CYS A 178 8.01 0.74 9.12
N GLN A 179 8.77 0.87 10.19
CA GLN A 179 9.29 2.17 10.66
C GLN A 179 10.25 2.80 9.65
N GLU A 180 11.13 2.02 9.04
CA GLU A 180 12.03 2.51 8.01
C GLU A 180 11.26 3.02 6.78
N GLN A 181 10.18 2.35 6.39
CA GLN A 181 9.30 2.82 5.33
C GLN A 181 8.66 4.16 5.67
N LYS A 182 8.14 4.29 6.88
CA LYS A 182 7.53 5.53 7.35
C LYS A 182 8.53 6.69 7.35
N ARG A 183 9.75 6.47 7.82
CA ARG A 183 10.83 7.46 7.77
C ARG A 183 11.20 7.86 6.35
N ALA A 184 11.25 6.90 5.41
CA ALA A 184 11.53 7.17 4.01
C ALA A 184 10.43 8.04 3.37
N LEU A 185 9.15 7.75 3.64
CA LEU A 185 8.02 8.56 3.18
C LEU A 185 8.01 9.96 3.80
N GLU A 186 8.33 10.09 5.09
CA GLU A 186 8.46 11.38 5.76
C GLU A 186 9.64 12.20 5.20
N ALA A 187 10.77 11.54 4.87
CA ALA A 187 11.93 12.18 4.25
C ALA A 187 11.63 12.65 2.82
N GLU A 188 10.87 11.87 2.03
CA GLU A 188 10.40 12.29 0.71
C GLU A 188 9.45 13.49 0.81
N ASN A 189 8.50 13.46 1.73
CA ASN A 189 7.59 14.57 1.99
C ASN A 189 8.34 15.83 2.48
N ASN A 190 9.36 15.66 3.31
CA ASN A 190 10.21 16.77 3.77
C ASN A 190 11.16 17.25 2.67
N SER A 191 11.68 16.38 1.80
CA SER A 191 12.49 16.77 0.64
C SER A 191 11.64 17.47 -0.42
N ASP A 192 10.39 17.06 -0.62
CA ASP A 192 9.43 17.80 -1.43
C ASP A 192 9.07 19.14 -0.79
N GLY A 193 9.03 19.24 0.55
CA GLY A 193 8.92 20.50 1.27
C GLY A 193 10.12 21.43 1.08
N VAL A 194 11.33 20.89 1.00
CA VAL A 194 12.57 21.66 0.70
C VAL A 194 12.66 21.97 -0.79
N LYS A 195 12.16 21.11 -1.68
CA LYS A 195 12.02 21.44 -3.12
C LYS A 195 10.92 22.49 -3.37
N LYS A 196 9.89 22.58 -2.49
CA LYS A 196 8.88 23.66 -2.56
C LYS A 196 9.44 25.05 -2.29
N GLN A 197 10.63 25.19 -1.69
CA GLN A 197 11.35 26.48 -1.62
C GLN A 197 12.12 26.84 -2.91
N LYS A 198 12.27 25.90 -3.84
CA LYS A 198 12.82 26.13 -5.18
C LYS A 198 11.67 26.24 -6.16
N GLY A 199 11.01 27.41 -6.21
CA GLY A 199 10.03 27.87 -7.18
C GLY A 199 8.94 26.82 -7.50
N LYS A 200 7.73 27.02 -7.03
CA LYS A 200 6.57 26.21 -7.44
C LYS A 200 6.52 26.21 -8.97
N LYS A 201 6.60 25.02 -9.58
CA LYS A 201 6.35 24.91 -11.02
C LYS A 201 4.89 25.25 -11.28
N THR A 202 4.66 26.10 -12.25
CA THR A 202 3.31 26.50 -12.66
C THR A 202 3.09 26.18 -14.13
N VAL A 203 1.85 25.93 -14.51
CA VAL A 203 1.40 25.90 -15.89
C VAL A 203 0.47 27.07 -16.15
N THR A 204 0.60 27.67 -17.33
CA THR A 204 -0.25 28.76 -17.80
C THR A 204 -1.23 28.22 -18.82
N CYS A 205 -2.50 28.51 -18.67
CA CYS A 205 -3.52 28.18 -19.65
C CYS A 205 -3.34 29.04 -20.90
N ILE A 206 -3.15 28.38 -22.05
CA ILE A 206 -2.97 29.07 -23.36
C ILE A 206 -4.25 29.09 -24.18
N SER A 207 -5.18 28.19 -23.88
CA SER A 207 -6.51 28.14 -24.48
C SER A 207 -7.49 27.56 -23.44
N PRO A 208 -8.74 28.04 -23.40
CA PRO A 208 -9.70 27.55 -22.40
C PRO A 208 -9.80 26.03 -22.34
N VAL A 209 -9.71 25.47 -21.14
CA VAL A 209 -9.66 24.01 -20.92
C VAL A 209 -10.47 23.61 -19.69
N ASN A 210 -11.14 22.47 -19.80
CA ASN A 210 -11.83 21.88 -18.67
C ASN A 210 -10.84 21.26 -17.67
N VAL A 211 -11.06 21.54 -16.39
CA VAL A 211 -10.38 20.90 -15.27
C VAL A 211 -11.16 19.66 -14.87
N ARG A 212 -10.48 18.52 -14.78
CA ARG A 212 -11.12 17.21 -14.62
C ARG A 212 -10.61 16.46 -13.38
N THR A 213 -11.43 15.54 -12.90
CA THR A 213 -11.09 14.68 -11.74
C THR A 213 -10.01 13.65 -12.05
N GLU A 214 -9.87 13.25 -13.31
CA GLU A 214 -8.95 12.19 -13.76
C GLU A 214 -8.36 12.56 -15.12
N PRO A 215 -7.17 12.02 -15.48
CA PRO A 215 -6.54 12.24 -16.77
C PRO A 215 -7.19 11.43 -17.89
N ASN A 216 -8.51 11.54 -18.03
CA ASN A 216 -9.31 10.80 -19.01
C ASN A 216 -10.57 11.58 -19.36
N ILE A 217 -10.82 11.79 -20.66
CA ILE A 217 -12.00 12.54 -21.14
C ILE A 217 -13.29 11.73 -20.94
N SER A 218 -13.25 10.43 -21.06
CA SER A 218 -14.45 9.58 -21.10
C SER A 218 -15.00 9.24 -19.71
N THR A 219 -14.15 9.12 -18.72
CA THR A 219 -14.51 8.65 -17.37
C THR A 219 -14.50 9.75 -16.31
N SER A 220 -13.81 10.86 -16.58
CA SER A 220 -13.65 11.96 -15.63
C SER A 220 -14.85 12.91 -15.58
N GLN A 221 -15.06 13.50 -14.41
CA GLN A 221 -15.99 14.63 -14.23
C GLN A 221 -15.27 15.96 -14.43
N VAL A 222 -15.98 16.95 -14.95
CA VAL A 222 -15.50 18.32 -15.05
C VAL A 222 -15.72 19.02 -13.72
N LEU A 223 -14.62 19.49 -13.10
CA LEU A 223 -14.64 20.27 -11.84
C LEU A 223 -14.82 21.76 -12.08
N GLY A 224 -14.37 22.24 -13.23
CA GLY A 224 -14.36 23.65 -13.61
C GLY A 224 -13.60 23.85 -14.91
N ALA A 225 -13.17 25.06 -15.18
CA ALA A 225 -12.38 25.40 -16.36
C ALA A 225 -11.31 26.44 -16.02
N LEU A 226 -10.20 26.40 -16.77
CA LEU A 226 -9.21 27.47 -16.81
C LEU A 226 -9.44 28.32 -18.05
N THR A 227 -9.25 29.62 -17.90
CA THR A 227 -9.29 30.59 -18.99
C THR A 227 -7.86 30.97 -19.41
N THR A 228 -7.70 31.48 -20.63
CA THR A 228 -6.40 31.87 -21.17
C THR A 228 -5.70 32.88 -20.26
N GLY A 229 -4.44 32.57 -19.88
CA GLY A 229 -3.62 33.39 -19.00
C GLY A 229 -3.68 33.02 -17.52
N GLU A 230 -4.64 32.15 -17.10
CA GLU A 230 -4.65 31.64 -15.73
C GLU A 230 -3.45 30.74 -15.46
N GLU A 231 -2.84 30.93 -14.30
CA GLU A 231 -1.71 30.15 -13.82
C GLU A 231 -2.15 29.25 -12.66
N VAL A 232 -1.77 27.98 -12.71
CA VAL A 232 -2.04 27.01 -11.65
C VAL A 232 -0.79 26.24 -11.29
N GLU A 233 -0.69 25.79 -10.04
CA GLU A 233 0.42 24.97 -9.57
C GLU A 233 0.43 23.63 -10.28
N MET A 234 1.57 23.28 -10.86
CA MET A 234 1.83 21.99 -11.48
C MET A 234 2.32 20.99 -10.43
N LEU A 235 1.63 19.87 -10.26
CA LEU A 235 1.99 18.79 -9.37
C LEU A 235 2.72 17.64 -10.09
N GLY A 236 2.55 17.53 -11.41
CA GLY A 236 3.18 16.51 -12.22
C GLY A 236 2.67 16.51 -13.65
N LYS A 237 3.18 15.57 -14.46
CA LYS A 237 2.73 15.36 -15.84
C LYS A 237 2.69 13.86 -16.11
N GLU A 238 1.61 13.38 -16.70
CA GLU A 238 1.44 11.97 -17.08
C GLU A 238 0.54 11.83 -18.31
N ASN A 239 0.96 10.97 -19.25
CA ASN A 239 0.14 10.54 -20.40
C ASN A 239 -0.59 11.65 -21.17
N GLY A 240 0.08 12.80 -21.38
CA GLY A 240 -0.52 13.93 -22.08
C GLY A 240 -1.40 14.84 -21.22
N TRP A 241 -1.38 14.63 -19.89
CA TRP A 241 -2.12 15.44 -18.92
C TRP A 241 -1.18 16.08 -17.90
N TYR A 242 -1.48 17.31 -17.53
CA TYR A 242 -0.88 17.94 -16.36
C TYR A 242 -1.75 17.70 -15.13
N LYS A 243 -1.11 17.21 -14.07
CA LYS A 243 -1.66 17.15 -12.73
C LYS A 243 -1.46 18.50 -12.07
N ILE A 244 -2.53 19.11 -11.59
CA ILE A 244 -2.53 20.47 -11.05
C ILE A 244 -3.21 20.54 -9.69
N SER A 245 -2.92 21.61 -8.94
CA SER A 245 -3.70 22.00 -7.78
C SER A 245 -4.79 22.97 -8.22
N TYR A 246 -6.04 22.55 -8.04
CA TYR A 246 -7.22 23.36 -8.40
C TYR A 246 -8.17 23.42 -7.22
N GLU A 247 -8.40 24.65 -6.71
CA GLU A 247 -9.26 24.88 -5.52
C GLU A 247 -8.94 23.98 -4.32
N GLY A 248 -7.63 23.75 -4.07
CA GLY A 248 -7.15 22.91 -2.97
C GLY A 248 -7.28 21.39 -3.20
N LYS A 249 -7.67 20.97 -4.40
CA LYS A 249 -7.77 19.56 -4.80
C LYS A 249 -6.82 19.24 -5.95
N THR A 250 -6.45 17.97 -6.03
CA THR A 250 -5.75 17.45 -7.20
C THR A 250 -6.71 17.33 -8.37
N ALA A 251 -6.33 17.88 -9.52
CA ALA A 251 -7.11 17.84 -10.75
C ALA A 251 -6.20 17.71 -11.97
N TYR A 252 -6.79 17.59 -13.15
CA TYR A 252 -6.08 17.32 -14.40
C TYR A 252 -6.57 18.23 -15.52
N VAL A 253 -5.60 18.70 -16.35
CA VAL A 253 -5.85 19.45 -17.59
C VAL A 253 -5.06 18.83 -18.72
N TYR A 254 -5.63 18.84 -19.93
CA TYR A 254 -4.97 18.29 -21.11
C TYR A 254 -3.81 19.17 -21.58
N GLU A 255 -2.69 18.55 -21.94
CA GLU A 255 -1.42 19.27 -22.18
C GLU A 255 -1.46 20.27 -23.33
N ASP A 256 -2.28 20.04 -24.35
CA ASP A 256 -2.36 20.92 -25.53
C ASP A 256 -2.92 22.32 -25.20
N TYR A 257 -3.53 22.50 -24.04
CA TYR A 257 -4.18 23.74 -23.62
C TYR A 257 -3.42 24.54 -22.56
N VAL A 258 -2.30 24.01 -22.10
CA VAL A 258 -1.47 24.62 -21.06
C VAL A 258 0.01 24.57 -21.42
N LYS A 259 0.79 25.48 -20.90
CA LYS A 259 2.24 25.52 -21.09
C LYS A 259 2.95 25.70 -19.75
N GLU A 260 4.03 24.98 -19.55
CA GLU A 260 4.90 25.18 -18.38
C GLU A 260 5.48 26.60 -18.43
N LYS A 261 5.45 27.26 -17.27
CA LYS A 261 6.07 28.57 -17.12
C LYS A 261 7.58 28.37 -16.98
N GLU A 262 8.33 28.87 -17.90
CA GLU A 262 9.78 28.99 -17.78
C GLU A 262 10.11 30.11 -16.76
N ASN A 263 10.90 29.75 -15.74
CA ASN A 263 11.43 30.74 -14.77
C ASN A 263 12.65 31.45 -15.35
#